data_f78f4c8ff84d618bf0972810621aa2e3
#
_entry.id   f78f4c8ff84d618bf0972810621aa2e3
#
_cell.length_a   1.000
_cell.length_b   1.000
_cell.length_c   1.000
_cell.angle_alpha   90.00
_cell.angle_beta   90.00
_cell.angle_gamma   90.00
#
_symmetry.space_group_name_H-M   'P 1'
#
loop_
_entity.id
_entity.type
_entity.pdbx_description
1 polymer ?
#
loop_
_entity_poly.entity_id
_entity_poly.type
_entity_poly.pdbx_seq_one_letter_code
_entity_poly.pdbx_strand_id
1 'polypeptide(L)'
;ARLAFETALAQQLHGHYQAALDPKKSAQLADTAGGRALLNRLLALAVAAGDAQADERIMAHVLDSNMTVSQGALAAVNNRPTAVRETVLSAFHDRWQDNALVLEKWFSFESMSCISGCIERLQELMQHPAFDPKNPNKLRVVLGAFMSGNPVRFYAEDGSGFEFIAGCLIDIDKRNPQLAARMALPLTRIGAYSD
;
A
#
# COMPACT_ATOMS: atom_id res chain seq x y z
N ALA A 1 0.81 15.68 9.03
CA ALA A 1 2.25 15.97 9.25
C ALA A 1 3.14 15.31 8.17
N ARG A 2 3.12 13.99 8.00
CA ARG A 2 4.02 13.26 7.05
C ARG A 2 3.89 13.75 5.60
N LEU A 3 2.67 13.83 5.06
CA LEU A 3 2.42 14.30 3.68
C LEU A 3 2.92 15.72 3.45
N ALA A 4 2.71 16.63 4.41
CA ALA A 4 3.18 18.01 4.30
C ALA A 4 4.72 18.08 4.28
N PHE A 5 5.39 17.28 5.12
CA PHE A 5 6.84 17.17 5.12
C PHE A 5 7.38 16.60 3.80
N GLU A 6 6.77 15.53 3.29
CA GLU A 6 7.15 14.93 2.00
C GLU A 6 6.98 15.93 0.85
N THR A 7 5.90 16.71 0.83
CA THR A 7 5.68 17.76 -0.18
C THR A 7 6.74 18.86 -0.10
N ALA A 8 7.04 19.39 1.08
CA ALA A 8 8.05 20.42 1.27
C ALA A 8 9.45 19.93 0.86
N LEU A 9 9.83 18.72 1.27
CA LEU A 9 11.09 18.09 0.88
C LEU A 9 11.18 17.89 -0.64
N ALA A 10 10.10 17.42 -1.26
CA ALA A 10 10.04 17.20 -2.69
C ALA A 10 10.19 18.49 -3.49
N GLN A 11 9.59 19.58 -3.03
CA GLN A 11 9.76 20.90 -3.66
C GLN A 11 11.22 21.39 -3.60
N GLN A 12 11.89 21.20 -2.46
CA GLN A 12 13.32 21.56 -2.32
C GLN A 12 14.23 20.71 -3.21
N LEU A 13 13.90 19.44 -3.42
CA LEU A 13 14.71 18.49 -4.19
C LEU A 13 14.32 18.42 -5.68
N HIS A 14 13.41 19.29 -6.15
CA HIS A 14 12.82 19.21 -7.50
C HIS A 14 13.87 19.02 -8.61
N GLY A 15 14.87 19.86 -8.71
CA GLY A 15 15.91 19.77 -9.75
C GLY A 15 16.73 18.48 -9.68
N HIS A 16 16.94 17.92 -8.49
CA HIS A 16 17.73 16.71 -8.30
C HIS A 16 16.99 15.45 -8.74
N TYR A 17 15.71 15.29 -8.37
CA TYR A 17 14.98 14.10 -8.77
C TYR A 17 14.58 14.14 -10.25
N GLN A 18 14.31 15.30 -10.83
CA GLN A 18 14.05 15.42 -12.26
C GLN A 18 15.21 14.90 -13.10
N ALA A 19 16.45 15.28 -12.75
CA ALA A 19 17.63 14.81 -13.44
C ALA A 19 17.84 13.27 -13.30
N ALA A 20 17.42 12.69 -12.17
CA ALA A 20 17.55 11.25 -11.95
C ALA A 20 16.41 10.44 -12.57
N LEU A 21 15.22 11.04 -12.75
CA LEU A 21 14.07 10.44 -13.43
C LEU A 21 14.09 10.62 -14.95
N ASP A 22 15.16 11.19 -15.50
CA ASP A 22 15.42 11.13 -16.95
C ASP A 22 15.40 9.68 -17.45
N PRO A 23 14.75 9.37 -18.60
CA PRO A 23 14.56 7.99 -19.04
C PRO A 23 15.84 7.15 -19.15
N LYS A 24 16.97 7.75 -19.57
CA LYS A 24 18.23 7.03 -19.68
C LYS A 24 18.83 6.71 -18.29
N LYS A 25 18.77 7.65 -17.37
CA LYS A 25 19.27 7.46 -16.00
C LYS A 25 18.39 6.52 -15.21
N SER A 26 17.07 6.63 -15.35
CA SER A 26 16.14 5.72 -14.68
C SER A 26 16.29 4.28 -15.15
N ALA A 27 16.53 4.05 -16.45
CA ALA A 27 16.85 2.71 -16.98
C ALA A 27 18.12 2.15 -16.33
N GLN A 28 19.21 2.94 -16.25
CA GLN A 28 20.44 2.51 -15.58
C GLN A 28 20.26 2.23 -14.08
N LEU A 29 19.45 3.04 -13.39
CA LEU A 29 19.10 2.80 -11.99
C LEU A 29 18.32 1.50 -11.79
N ALA A 30 17.45 1.14 -12.75
CA ALA A 30 16.65 -0.07 -12.68
C ALA A 30 17.46 -1.38 -12.73
N ASP A 31 18.69 -1.36 -13.24
CA ASP A 31 19.57 -2.53 -13.37
C ASP A 31 20.01 -3.10 -12.01
N THR A 32 20.11 -2.27 -10.97
CA THR A 32 20.57 -2.69 -9.65
C THR A 32 19.47 -2.59 -8.59
N ALA A 33 19.58 -3.40 -7.52
CA ALA A 33 18.64 -3.35 -6.40
C ALA A 33 18.64 -1.97 -5.70
N GLY A 34 19.83 -1.40 -5.48
CA GLY A 34 19.97 -0.06 -4.87
C GLY A 34 19.40 1.04 -5.79
N GLY A 35 19.64 0.93 -7.09
CA GLY A 35 19.10 1.86 -8.08
C GLY A 35 17.57 1.82 -8.15
N ARG A 36 16.97 0.63 -8.11
CA ARG A 36 15.50 0.49 -8.03
C ARG A 36 14.91 1.11 -6.76
N ALA A 37 15.56 0.90 -5.62
CA ALA A 37 15.13 1.52 -4.38
C ALA A 37 15.18 3.05 -4.45
N LEU A 38 16.26 3.61 -5.01
CA LEU A 38 16.39 5.04 -5.25
C LEU A 38 15.31 5.55 -6.22
N LEU A 39 15.12 4.86 -7.36
CA LEU A 39 14.12 5.21 -8.36
C LEU A 39 12.71 5.27 -7.77
N ASN A 40 12.32 4.28 -6.97
CA ASN A 40 11.04 4.26 -6.28
C ASN A 40 10.87 5.44 -5.31
N ARG A 41 11.95 5.82 -4.62
CA ARG A 41 11.92 6.96 -3.70
C ARG A 41 11.80 8.29 -4.44
N LEU A 42 12.52 8.44 -5.55
CA LEU A 42 12.45 9.63 -6.40
C LEU A 42 11.07 9.79 -7.04
N LEU A 43 10.45 8.68 -7.48
CA LEU A 43 9.09 8.68 -7.99
C LEU A 43 8.08 9.13 -6.92
N ALA A 44 8.21 8.62 -5.70
CA ALA A 44 7.36 9.03 -4.59
C ALA A 44 7.51 10.53 -4.27
N LEU A 45 8.71 11.10 -4.38
CA LEU A 45 8.96 12.53 -4.23
C LEU A 45 8.33 13.34 -5.37
N ALA A 46 8.44 12.88 -6.63
CA ALA A 46 7.82 13.55 -7.78
C ALA A 46 6.30 13.63 -7.62
N VAL A 47 5.68 12.52 -7.19
CA VAL A 47 4.24 12.49 -6.86
C VAL A 47 3.90 13.45 -5.71
N ALA A 48 4.74 13.48 -4.67
CA ALA A 48 4.55 14.36 -3.52
C ALA A 48 4.65 15.84 -3.89
N ALA A 49 5.50 16.17 -4.86
CA ALA A 49 5.66 17.54 -5.37
C ALA A 49 4.52 17.98 -6.28
N GLY A 50 3.68 17.06 -6.77
CA GLY A 50 2.69 17.35 -7.80
C GLY A 50 3.33 17.61 -9.17
N ASP A 51 4.43 16.90 -9.46
CA ASP A 51 5.14 17.00 -10.74
C ASP A 51 4.20 16.63 -11.89
N ALA A 52 4.10 17.49 -12.90
CA ALA A 52 3.22 17.29 -14.06
C ALA A 52 3.51 16.00 -14.85
N GLN A 53 4.73 15.45 -14.78
CA GLN A 53 5.10 14.21 -15.44
C GLN A 53 5.00 12.98 -14.51
N ALA A 54 4.64 13.18 -13.23
CA ALA A 54 4.60 12.09 -12.25
C ALA A 54 3.61 11.00 -12.66
N ASP A 55 2.44 11.39 -13.15
CA ASP A 55 1.37 10.46 -13.51
C ASP A 55 1.76 9.55 -14.68
N GLU A 56 2.40 10.10 -15.71
CA GLU A 56 2.91 9.33 -16.85
C GLU A 56 4.01 8.35 -16.41
N ARG A 57 4.93 8.81 -15.58
CA ARG A 57 6.01 7.99 -15.02
C ARG A 57 5.48 6.86 -14.15
N ILE A 58 4.47 7.13 -13.31
CA ILE A 58 3.83 6.11 -12.48
C ILE A 58 3.19 5.04 -13.34
N MET A 59 2.46 5.43 -14.39
CA MET A 59 1.85 4.47 -15.31
C MET A 59 2.89 3.61 -16.03
N ALA A 60 4.01 4.19 -16.46
CA ALA A 60 5.11 3.43 -17.03
C ALA A 60 5.69 2.43 -16.01
N HIS A 61 5.89 2.85 -14.78
CA HIS A 61 6.47 2.00 -13.72
C HIS A 61 5.53 0.89 -13.24
N VAL A 62 4.21 1.12 -13.13
CA VAL A 62 3.28 0.06 -12.73
C VAL A 62 3.23 -1.06 -13.75
N LEU A 63 3.47 -0.75 -15.01
CA LEU A 63 3.53 -1.70 -16.12
C LEU A 63 4.94 -2.29 -16.36
N ASP A 64 5.93 -1.92 -15.54
CA ASP A 64 7.29 -2.47 -15.65
C ASP A 64 7.30 -3.99 -15.38
N SER A 65 8.22 -4.70 -16.04
CA SER A 65 8.40 -6.13 -15.85
C SER A 65 9.04 -6.47 -14.49
N ASN A 66 9.80 -5.53 -13.93
CA ASN A 66 10.41 -5.69 -12.62
C ASN A 66 9.42 -5.39 -11.50
N MET A 67 9.09 -6.41 -10.71
CA MET A 67 8.10 -6.30 -9.63
C MET A 67 8.47 -5.23 -8.57
N THR A 68 9.75 -4.97 -8.31
CA THR A 68 10.16 -3.93 -7.37
C THR A 68 9.80 -2.52 -7.88
N VAL A 69 9.99 -2.28 -9.18
CA VAL A 69 9.62 -1.02 -9.84
C VAL A 69 8.11 -0.86 -9.87
N SER A 70 7.40 -1.91 -10.29
CA SER A 70 5.94 -1.92 -10.36
C SER A 70 5.28 -1.67 -8.98
N GLN A 71 5.76 -2.31 -7.92
CA GLN A 71 5.30 -2.04 -6.54
C GLN A 71 5.68 -0.63 -6.05
N GLY A 72 6.80 -0.08 -6.53
CA GLY A 72 7.19 1.29 -6.22
C GLY A 72 6.16 2.32 -6.71
N ALA A 73 5.56 2.09 -7.88
CA ALA A 73 4.48 2.91 -8.40
C ALA A 73 3.23 2.84 -7.51
N LEU A 74 2.81 1.62 -7.10
CA LEU A 74 1.72 1.45 -6.13
C LEU A 74 1.99 2.21 -4.83
N ALA A 75 3.19 2.04 -4.26
CA ALA A 75 3.57 2.70 -3.00
C ALA A 75 3.55 4.22 -3.09
N ALA A 76 3.95 4.79 -4.25
CA ALA A 76 4.01 6.23 -4.46
C ALA A 76 2.63 6.90 -4.40
N VAL A 77 1.57 6.21 -4.87
CA VAL A 77 0.20 6.76 -4.93
C VAL A 77 -0.70 6.27 -3.80
N ASN A 78 -0.35 5.21 -3.08
CA ASN A 78 -1.25 4.46 -2.22
C ASN A 78 -2.03 5.31 -1.19
N ASN A 79 -1.40 6.35 -0.65
CA ASN A 79 -1.99 7.24 0.36
C ASN A 79 -2.45 8.59 -0.21
N ARG A 80 -2.67 8.67 -1.51
CA ARG A 80 -3.10 9.90 -2.20
C ARG A 80 -4.48 9.70 -2.81
N PRO A 81 -5.50 10.47 -2.38
CA PRO A 81 -6.86 10.35 -2.90
C PRO A 81 -6.96 11.04 -4.28
N THR A 82 -6.36 10.43 -5.30
CA THR A 82 -6.30 10.95 -6.68
C THR A 82 -6.82 9.94 -7.69
N ALA A 83 -7.32 10.41 -8.83
CA ALA A 83 -7.76 9.53 -9.92
C ALA A 83 -6.64 8.61 -10.43
N VAL A 84 -5.39 9.09 -10.39
CA VAL A 84 -4.21 8.29 -10.76
C VAL A 84 -4.03 7.08 -9.85
N ARG A 85 -4.31 7.19 -8.55
CA ARG A 85 -4.27 6.05 -7.64
C ARG A 85 -5.17 4.92 -8.12
N GLU A 86 -6.41 5.23 -8.44
CA GLU A 86 -7.38 4.22 -8.88
C GLU A 86 -6.94 3.58 -10.21
N THR A 87 -6.45 4.40 -11.15
CA THR A 87 -5.93 3.90 -12.43
C THR A 87 -4.74 2.96 -12.26
N VAL A 88 -3.80 3.29 -11.37
CA VAL A 88 -2.60 2.48 -11.10
C VAL A 88 -2.97 1.17 -10.40
N LEU A 89 -3.87 1.20 -9.43
CA LEU A 89 -4.33 0.00 -8.74
C LEU A 89 -5.11 -0.93 -9.67
N SER A 90 -5.96 -0.39 -10.54
CA SER A 90 -6.67 -1.15 -11.56
C SER A 90 -5.70 -1.77 -12.57
N ALA A 91 -4.76 -1.00 -13.11
CA ALA A 91 -3.78 -1.49 -14.07
C ALA A 91 -2.90 -2.62 -13.49
N PHE A 92 -2.52 -2.52 -12.22
CA PHE A 92 -1.80 -3.60 -11.55
C PHE A 92 -2.67 -4.83 -11.35
N HIS A 93 -3.92 -4.65 -10.87
CA HIS A 93 -4.88 -5.74 -10.70
C HIS A 93 -5.12 -6.47 -12.01
N ASP A 94 -5.48 -5.76 -13.09
CA ASP A 94 -5.84 -6.34 -14.38
C ASP A 94 -4.68 -7.13 -15.00
N ARG A 95 -3.46 -6.64 -14.81
CA ARG A 95 -2.25 -7.34 -15.27
C ARG A 95 -1.97 -8.63 -14.52
N TRP A 96 -2.29 -8.69 -13.23
CA TRP A 96 -1.84 -9.77 -12.35
C TRP A 96 -2.98 -10.58 -11.73
N GLN A 97 -4.25 -10.36 -12.11
CA GLN A 97 -5.40 -11.04 -11.54
C GLN A 97 -5.32 -12.56 -11.59
N ASP A 98 -4.64 -13.12 -12.60
CA ASP A 98 -4.46 -14.56 -12.77
C ASP A 98 -3.24 -15.12 -11.98
N ASN A 99 -2.46 -14.25 -11.33
CA ASN A 99 -1.32 -14.66 -10.50
C ASN A 99 -1.63 -14.43 -9.02
N ALA A 100 -2.05 -15.51 -8.33
CA ALA A 100 -2.50 -15.44 -6.95
C ALA A 100 -1.47 -14.82 -5.98
N LEU A 101 -0.15 -15.08 -6.17
CA LEU A 101 0.90 -14.54 -5.31
C LEU A 101 1.15 -13.04 -5.55
N VAL A 102 1.01 -12.59 -6.79
CA VAL A 102 1.17 -11.17 -7.10
C VAL A 102 -0.08 -10.39 -6.71
N LEU A 103 -1.27 -10.97 -6.90
CA LEU A 103 -2.53 -10.39 -6.47
C LEU A 103 -2.57 -10.15 -4.94
N GLU A 104 -1.89 -11.00 -4.14
CA GLU A 104 -1.73 -10.78 -2.69
C GLU A 104 -1.01 -9.46 -2.36
N LYS A 105 -0.12 -8.99 -3.23
CA LYS A 105 0.52 -7.68 -3.06
C LYS A 105 -0.47 -6.54 -3.26
N TRP A 106 -1.34 -6.65 -4.26
CA TRP A 106 -2.40 -5.69 -4.50
C TRP A 106 -3.35 -5.60 -3.29
N PHE A 107 -3.81 -6.74 -2.75
CA PHE A 107 -4.59 -6.77 -1.51
C PHE A 107 -3.89 -6.04 -0.35
N SER A 108 -2.59 -6.29 -0.18
CA SER A 108 -1.82 -5.65 0.89
C SER A 108 -1.69 -4.14 0.69
N PHE A 109 -1.44 -3.66 -0.53
CA PHE A 109 -1.37 -2.23 -0.82
C PHE A 109 -2.70 -1.53 -0.53
N GLU A 110 -3.81 -2.08 -1.01
CA GLU A 110 -5.14 -1.55 -0.72
C GLU A 110 -5.41 -1.49 0.78
N SER A 111 -5.10 -2.55 1.51
CA SER A 111 -5.32 -2.64 2.97
C SER A 111 -4.45 -1.66 3.77
N MET A 112 -3.26 -1.32 3.28
CA MET A 112 -2.35 -0.37 3.92
C MET A 112 -2.67 1.10 3.60
N SER A 113 -3.65 1.38 2.74
CA SER A 113 -4.01 2.75 2.38
C SER A 113 -4.70 3.48 3.53
N CYS A 114 -4.19 4.67 3.88
CA CYS A 114 -4.74 5.49 4.96
C CYS A 114 -5.78 6.53 4.49
N ILE A 115 -6.23 6.48 3.23
CA ILE A 115 -7.30 7.36 2.73
C ILE A 115 -8.62 7.10 3.45
N SER A 116 -9.57 8.04 3.36
CA SER A 116 -10.92 7.86 3.88
C SER A 116 -11.64 6.69 3.18
N GLY A 117 -12.60 6.05 3.85
CA GLY A 117 -13.30 4.90 3.30
C GLY A 117 -12.49 3.59 3.37
N CYS A 118 -11.44 3.55 4.18
CA CYS A 118 -10.55 2.40 4.25
C CYS A 118 -11.24 1.15 4.83
N ILE A 119 -12.14 1.28 5.80
CA ILE A 119 -12.86 0.13 6.38
C ILE A 119 -13.82 -0.48 5.36
N GLU A 120 -14.55 0.35 4.66
CA GLU A 120 -15.43 -0.06 3.56
C GLU A 120 -14.63 -0.78 2.48
N ARG A 121 -13.45 -0.24 2.15
CA ARG A 121 -12.55 -0.87 1.19
C ARG A 121 -12.07 -2.26 1.64
N LEU A 122 -11.72 -2.43 2.92
CA LEU A 122 -11.38 -3.74 3.48
C LEU A 122 -12.53 -4.74 3.36
N GLN A 123 -13.76 -4.30 3.61
CA GLN A 123 -14.95 -5.14 3.45
C GLN A 123 -15.14 -5.57 1.99
N GLU A 124 -14.96 -4.66 1.02
CA GLU A 124 -15.00 -4.98 -0.41
C GLU A 124 -13.92 -6.00 -0.79
N LEU A 125 -12.67 -5.80 -0.31
CA LEU A 125 -11.58 -6.73 -0.56
C LEU A 125 -11.88 -8.14 -0.03
N MET A 126 -12.56 -8.24 1.10
CA MET A 126 -12.98 -9.51 1.68
C MET A 126 -14.14 -10.19 0.90
N GLN A 127 -14.83 -9.46 0.01
CA GLN A 127 -15.83 -10.01 -0.92
C GLN A 127 -15.23 -10.32 -2.30
N HIS A 128 -13.96 -9.99 -2.54
CA HIS A 128 -13.32 -10.21 -3.83
C HIS A 128 -13.24 -11.73 -4.15
N PRO A 129 -13.50 -12.16 -5.41
CA PRO A 129 -13.50 -13.58 -5.78
C PRO A 129 -12.21 -14.34 -5.44
N ALA A 130 -11.07 -13.66 -5.44
CA ALA A 130 -9.78 -14.25 -5.09
C ALA A 130 -9.49 -14.26 -3.58
N PHE A 131 -10.39 -13.72 -2.74
CA PHE A 131 -10.27 -13.78 -1.28
C PHE A 131 -10.96 -15.03 -0.74
N ASP A 132 -10.17 -15.90 -0.10
CA ASP A 132 -10.69 -17.05 0.63
C ASP A 132 -10.55 -16.83 2.14
N PRO A 133 -11.67 -16.65 2.87
CA PRO A 133 -11.64 -16.41 4.32
C PRO A 133 -11.17 -17.63 5.15
N LYS A 134 -10.99 -18.79 4.52
CA LYS A 134 -10.41 -19.98 5.15
C LYS A 134 -8.89 -20.06 4.99
N ASN A 135 -8.33 -19.30 4.04
CA ASN A 135 -6.90 -19.28 3.78
C ASN A 135 -6.19 -18.28 4.72
N PRO A 136 -5.29 -18.74 5.62
CA PRO A 136 -4.58 -17.86 6.53
C PRO A 136 -3.73 -16.79 5.84
N ASN A 137 -3.21 -17.06 4.64
CA ASN A 137 -2.43 -16.07 3.90
C ASN A 137 -3.33 -14.94 3.39
N LYS A 138 -4.54 -15.25 2.91
CA LYS A 138 -5.51 -14.23 2.48
C LYS A 138 -5.93 -13.33 3.63
N LEU A 139 -6.17 -13.89 4.80
CA LEU A 139 -6.45 -13.10 6.01
C LEU A 139 -5.26 -12.20 6.40
N ARG A 140 -4.01 -12.69 6.29
CA ARG A 140 -2.82 -11.89 6.60
C ARG A 140 -2.60 -10.74 5.61
N VAL A 141 -2.84 -10.95 4.32
CA VAL A 141 -2.61 -9.91 3.31
C VAL A 141 -3.66 -8.80 3.34
N VAL A 142 -4.82 -9.04 3.95
CA VAL A 142 -5.86 -8.01 4.16
C VAL A 142 -5.81 -7.51 5.61
N LEU A 143 -6.21 -8.30 6.57
CA LEU A 143 -6.33 -7.87 7.96
C LEU A 143 -4.96 -7.63 8.62
N GLY A 144 -4.00 -8.52 8.38
CA GLY A 144 -2.63 -8.37 8.88
C GLY A 144 -1.93 -7.14 8.31
N ALA A 145 -2.09 -6.89 7.01
CA ALA A 145 -1.55 -5.69 6.37
C ALA A 145 -2.18 -4.40 6.91
N PHE A 146 -3.49 -4.39 7.14
CA PHE A 146 -4.18 -3.27 7.77
C PHE A 146 -3.63 -2.99 9.17
N MET A 147 -3.58 -3.98 10.05
CA MET A 147 -3.11 -3.83 11.43
C MET A 147 -1.65 -3.38 11.53
N SER A 148 -0.77 -3.86 10.63
CA SER A 148 0.67 -3.58 10.70
C SER A 148 1.11 -2.41 9.84
N GLY A 149 0.44 -2.15 8.73
CA GLY A 149 0.85 -1.18 7.72
C GLY A 149 0.01 0.09 7.67
N ASN A 150 -1.12 0.15 8.39
CA ASN A 150 -2.03 1.29 8.42
C ASN A 150 -2.30 1.80 9.85
N PRO A 151 -1.27 2.26 10.58
CA PRO A 151 -1.46 2.70 11.97
C PRO A 151 -2.44 3.88 12.08
N VAL A 152 -2.52 4.75 11.07
CA VAL A 152 -3.42 5.91 11.08
C VAL A 152 -4.89 5.52 11.17
N ARG A 153 -5.29 4.44 10.49
CA ARG A 153 -6.69 3.97 10.48
C ARG A 153 -6.93 2.88 11.50
N PHE A 154 -5.93 2.05 11.76
CA PHE A 154 -6.05 1.00 12.76
C PHE A 154 -6.17 1.59 14.19
N TYR A 155 -5.39 2.64 14.51
CA TYR A 155 -5.43 3.35 15.79
C TYR A 155 -6.24 4.66 15.69
N ALA A 156 -7.28 4.71 14.85
CA ALA A 156 -8.12 5.89 14.75
C ALA A 156 -8.83 6.17 16.10
N GLU A 157 -8.91 7.45 16.47
CA GLU A 157 -9.46 7.89 17.76
C GLU A 157 -10.92 7.48 17.99
N ASP A 158 -11.69 7.31 16.91
CA ASP A 158 -13.07 6.84 16.95
C ASP A 158 -13.22 5.33 17.24
N GLY A 159 -12.11 4.61 17.33
CA GLY A 159 -12.07 3.18 17.60
C GLY A 159 -12.49 2.28 16.43
N SER A 160 -12.86 2.84 15.28
CA SER A 160 -13.42 2.10 14.14
C SER A 160 -12.50 0.98 13.62
N GLY A 161 -11.18 1.22 13.61
CA GLY A 161 -10.20 0.23 13.21
C GLY A 161 -10.15 -0.99 14.15
N PHE A 162 -10.26 -0.76 15.46
CA PHE A 162 -10.30 -1.84 16.46
C PHE A 162 -11.61 -2.62 16.39
N GLU A 163 -12.72 -1.91 16.27
CA GLU A 163 -14.05 -2.53 16.20
C GLU A 163 -14.17 -3.44 14.99
N PHE A 164 -13.70 -2.99 13.82
CA PHE A 164 -13.66 -3.78 12.61
C PHE A 164 -12.82 -5.05 12.77
N ILE A 165 -11.59 -4.92 13.29
CA ILE A 165 -10.70 -6.07 13.51
C ILE A 165 -11.24 -7.01 14.57
N ALA A 166 -11.80 -6.52 15.67
CA ALA A 166 -12.42 -7.35 16.71
C ALA A 166 -13.53 -8.23 16.14
N GLY A 167 -14.42 -7.65 15.33
CA GLY A 167 -15.47 -8.40 14.64
C GLY A 167 -14.89 -9.50 13.74
N CYS A 168 -13.88 -9.19 12.94
CA CYS A 168 -13.21 -10.17 12.08
C CYS A 168 -12.54 -11.29 12.90
N LEU A 169 -11.86 -10.96 14.00
CA LEU A 169 -11.20 -11.95 14.85
C LEU A 169 -12.18 -12.90 15.54
N ILE A 170 -13.33 -12.39 16.02
CA ILE A 170 -14.41 -13.20 16.58
C ILE A 170 -14.91 -14.22 15.56
N ASP A 171 -15.07 -13.82 14.30
CA ASP A 171 -15.51 -14.74 13.25
C ASP A 171 -14.43 -15.75 12.83
N ILE A 172 -13.17 -15.36 12.87
CA ILE A 172 -12.05 -16.29 12.66
C ILE A 172 -11.94 -17.28 13.80
N ASP A 173 -12.13 -16.84 15.05
CA ASP A 173 -12.02 -17.68 16.25
C ASP A 173 -12.99 -18.85 16.22
N LYS A 174 -14.22 -18.64 15.79
CA LYS A 174 -15.23 -19.71 15.61
C LYS A 174 -14.76 -20.87 14.73
N ARG A 175 -13.78 -20.61 13.83
CA ARG A 175 -13.31 -21.59 12.84
C ARG A 175 -11.87 -22.04 13.10
N ASN A 176 -11.03 -21.14 13.59
CA ASN A 176 -9.61 -21.38 13.81
C ASN A 176 -9.08 -20.49 14.96
N PRO A 177 -9.25 -20.93 16.23
CA PRO A 177 -8.82 -20.17 17.41
C PRO A 177 -7.30 -19.87 17.43
N GLN A 178 -6.48 -20.80 16.93
CA GLN A 178 -5.03 -20.57 16.87
C GLN A 178 -4.65 -19.43 15.91
N LEU A 179 -5.35 -19.32 14.78
CA LEU A 179 -5.13 -18.25 13.84
C LEU A 179 -5.62 -16.92 14.41
N ALA A 180 -6.81 -16.89 15.03
CA ALA A 180 -7.35 -15.70 15.69
C ALA A 180 -6.39 -15.19 16.77
N ALA A 181 -5.89 -16.05 17.65
CA ALA A 181 -4.92 -15.68 18.67
C ALA A 181 -3.63 -15.08 18.09
N ARG A 182 -3.09 -15.65 17.01
CA ARG A 182 -1.90 -15.11 16.33
C ARG A 182 -2.18 -13.75 15.69
N MET A 183 -3.34 -13.58 15.07
CA MET A 183 -3.72 -12.32 14.44
C MET A 183 -4.06 -11.22 15.45
N ALA A 184 -4.43 -11.58 16.68
CA ALA A 184 -4.68 -10.64 17.77
C ALA A 184 -3.38 -10.01 18.35
N LEU A 185 -2.19 -10.55 18.07
CA LEU A 185 -0.93 -10.05 18.63
C LEU A 185 -0.69 -8.54 18.42
N PRO A 186 -1.01 -7.91 17.27
CA PRO A 186 -0.87 -6.47 17.11
C PRO A 186 -1.69 -5.65 18.13
N LEU A 187 -2.82 -6.18 18.62
CA LEU A 187 -3.67 -5.52 19.62
C LEU A 187 -2.96 -5.36 20.98
N THR A 188 -1.97 -6.21 21.29
CA THR A 188 -1.20 -6.09 22.55
C THR A 188 -0.29 -4.86 22.60
N ARG A 189 -0.09 -4.17 21.47
CA ARG A 189 0.73 -2.97 21.37
C ARG A 189 -0.04 -1.67 21.59
N ILE A 190 -1.32 -1.75 21.92
CA ILE A 190 -2.19 -0.58 22.12
C ILE A 190 -1.59 0.38 23.15
N GLY A 191 -1.04 -0.13 24.27
CA GLY A 191 -0.42 0.70 25.30
C GLY A 191 0.80 1.52 24.87
N ALA A 192 1.34 1.29 23.70
CA ALA A 192 2.42 2.10 23.13
C ALA A 192 1.93 3.35 22.37
N TYR A 193 0.61 3.46 22.17
CA TYR A 193 -0.05 4.54 21.42
C TYR A 193 -1.13 5.28 22.23
N SER A 194 -1.32 4.89 23.51
CA SER A 194 -2.22 5.56 24.45
C SER A 194 -1.39 6.47 25.35
N ASP A 195 -1.42 7.76 25.10
CA ASP A 195 -1.11 8.83 26.05
C ASP A 195 -2.31 9.72 26.20
#